data_eb22ef55e1a407f99e397bda0cd4dca3
#
_entry.id   eb22ef55e1a407f99e397bda0cd4dca3
#
_cell.length_a   1.000
_cell.length_b   1.000
_cell.length_c   1.000
_cell.angle_alpha   90.00
_cell.angle_beta   90.00
_cell.angle_gamma   90.00
#
_symmetry.space_group_name_H-M   'P 1'
#
loop_
_entity.id
_entity.type
_entity.pdbx_description
1 polymer ?
#
loop_
_entity_poly.entity_id
_entity_poly.type
_entity_poly.pdbx_seq_one_letter_code
_entity_poly.pdbx_strand_id
1 'polypeptide(L)'
;MLCVDEKSQIQALDRTAPILPLRPGLPERQTHDYKRYGTTTLFAAFNILNGKVIGSCLPRHRGKEFAKFLNQVEKQVPPDLDVHIILDNYSTHKSATVKRWLHSRKRRHFHFHFTPTSSSWLNQVERFFALITERMIRRGTFRSVEELEHAIYAWLANWNDKPQPFVWKATADVILDKVRRCKELAGTPH
;
A
#
# COMPACT_ATOMS: atom_id res chain seq x y z
N MET A 1 0.91 14.95 4.89
CA MET A 1 0.54 14.37 3.58
C MET A 1 0.70 12.86 3.65
N LEU A 2 -0.28 12.10 3.18
CA LEU A 2 -0.32 10.64 3.22
C LEU A 2 -0.44 10.08 1.81
N CYS A 3 0.38 9.09 1.45
CA CYS A 3 0.20 8.25 0.28
C CYS A 3 -0.62 7.02 0.69
N VAL A 4 -1.78 6.83 0.08
CA VAL A 4 -2.74 5.79 0.48
C VAL A 4 -3.05 4.86 -0.67
N ASP A 5 -3.08 3.56 -0.39
CA ASP A 5 -3.45 2.52 -1.34
C ASP A 5 -3.75 1.19 -0.63
N GLU A 6 -4.12 0.16 -1.40
CA GLU A 6 -4.27 -1.20 -0.90
C GLU A 6 -3.44 -2.23 -1.66
N LYS A 7 -2.76 -3.08 -0.91
CA LYS A 7 -2.19 -4.33 -1.44
C LYS A 7 -3.23 -5.44 -1.29
N SER A 8 -3.92 -5.71 -2.36
CA SER A 8 -4.98 -6.73 -2.40
C SER A 8 -4.44 -8.15 -2.51
N GLN A 9 -5.26 -9.13 -2.11
CA GLN A 9 -5.04 -10.58 -2.31
C GLN A 9 -3.68 -11.09 -1.80
N ILE A 10 -3.22 -10.61 -0.65
CA ILE A 10 -2.05 -11.19 0.01
C ILE A 10 -2.42 -12.59 0.47
N GLN A 11 -1.69 -13.60 0.00
CA GLN A 11 -2.01 -15.01 0.24
C GLN A 11 -1.30 -15.53 1.48
N ALA A 12 -2.04 -16.21 2.36
CA ALA A 12 -1.46 -17.04 3.40
C ALA A 12 -0.97 -18.35 2.76
N LEU A 13 0.35 -18.47 2.59
CA LEU A 13 1.00 -19.61 1.95
C LEU A 13 1.78 -20.42 2.97
N ASP A 14 1.46 -21.72 3.08
CA ASP A 14 2.29 -22.70 3.77
C ASP A 14 3.17 -23.41 2.72
N ARG A 15 4.48 -23.21 2.82
CA ARG A 15 5.44 -23.85 1.91
C ARG A 15 5.77 -25.24 2.43
N THR A 16 5.71 -26.24 1.55
CA THR A 16 5.99 -27.64 1.91
C THR A 16 7.47 -27.90 2.22
N ALA A 17 8.36 -27.02 1.75
CA ALA A 17 9.79 -27.09 2.05
C ALA A 17 10.34 -25.69 2.42
N PRO A 18 11.36 -25.64 3.29
CA PRO A 18 11.99 -24.38 3.66
C PRO A 18 12.66 -23.73 2.45
N ILE A 19 12.71 -22.38 2.45
CA ILE A 19 13.49 -21.63 1.48
C ILE A 19 14.96 -21.94 1.73
N LEU A 20 15.66 -22.41 0.69
CA LEU A 20 17.11 -22.60 0.75
C LEU A 20 17.78 -21.23 0.54
N PRO A 21 18.49 -20.68 1.55
CA PRO A 21 19.07 -19.38 1.46
C PRO A 21 20.18 -19.32 0.41
N LEU A 22 20.43 -18.13 -0.09
CA LEU A 22 21.55 -17.81 -0.98
C LEU A 22 22.88 -18.26 -0.36
N ARG A 23 23.68 -19.02 -1.11
CA ARG A 23 25.04 -19.43 -0.75
C ARG A 23 25.99 -19.02 -1.89
N PRO A 24 27.28 -18.80 -1.62
CA PRO A 24 28.23 -18.55 -2.69
C PRO A 24 28.16 -19.60 -3.79
N GLY A 25 27.90 -19.18 -5.03
CA GLY A 25 27.75 -20.05 -6.20
C GLY A 25 26.38 -20.73 -6.36
N LEU A 26 25.41 -20.53 -5.44
CA LEU A 26 24.07 -21.12 -5.53
C LEU A 26 23.01 -20.02 -5.33
N PRO A 27 22.08 -19.81 -6.31
CA PRO A 27 20.98 -18.89 -6.14
C PRO A 27 20.00 -19.38 -5.07
N GLU A 28 19.24 -18.46 -4.49
CA GLU A 28 18.11 -18.80 -3.62
C GLU A 28 17.12 -19.69 -4.38
N ARG A 29 16.77 -20.82 -3.80
CA ARG A 29 15.78 -21.77 -4.37
C ARG A 29 14.54 -21.78 -3.51
N GLN A 30 13.39 -21.60 -4.17
CA GLN A 30 12.07 -21.74 -3.56
C GLN A 30 11.33 -22.90 -4.24
N THR A 31 10.69 -23.74 -3.44
CA THR A 31 9.77 -24.75 -3.99
C THR A 31 8.50 -24.08 -4.49
N HIS A 32 7.95 -24.61 -5.59
CA HIS A 32 6.67 -24.15 -6.12
C HIS A 32 5.47 -24.79 -5.41
N ASP A 33 5.73 -25.77 -4.53
CA ASP A 33 4.69 -26.46 -3.79
C ASP A 33 4.30 -25.67 -2.54
N TYR A 34 3.04 -25.21 -2.51
CA TYR A 34 2.49 -24.48 -1.38
C TYR A 34 1.01 -24.79 -1.22
N LYS A 35 0.56 -24.78 0.04
CA LYS A 35 -0.86 -24.84 0.41
C LYS A 35 -1.36 -23.43 0.69
N ARG A 36 -2.53 -23.09 0.13
CA ARG A 36 -3.18 -21.78 0.33
C ARG A 36 -4.22 -21.88 1.43
N TYR A 37 -4.18 -20.93 2.39
CA TYR A 37 -5.11 -20.85 3.50
C TYR A 37 -6.02 -19.64 3.47
N GLY A 38 -6.06 -18.92 2.35
CA GLY A 38 -6.89 -17.76 2.16
C GLY A 38 -6.11 -16.50 1.84
N THR A 39 -6.80 -15.37 1.80
CA THR A 39 -6.24 -14.08 1.43
C THR A 39 -6.72 -12.96 2.35
N THR A 40 -5.89 -11.93 2.50
CA THR A 40 -6.25 -10.66 3.11
C THR A 40 -5.83 -9.50 2.21
N THR A 41 -6.32 -8.30 2.51
CA THR A 41 -5.95 -7.04 1.85
C THR A 41 -5.36 -6.09 2.89
N LEU A 42 -4.15 -5.62 2.68
CA LEU A 42 -3.54 -4.58 3.50
C LEU A 42 -3.83 -3.20 2.90
N PHE A 43 -4.63 -2.39 3.58
CA PHE A 43 -4.70 -0.94 3.35
C PHE A 43 -3.59 -0.26 4.12
N ALA A 44 -2.92 0.70 3.49
CA ALA A 44 -1.85 1.45 4.13
C ALA A 44 -1.91 2.94 3.78
N ALA A 45 -1.62 3.78 4.77
CA ALA A 45 -1.40 5.21 4.61
C ALA A 45 0.04 5.53 5.07
N PHE A 46 0.90 5.80 4.11
CA PHE A 46 2.31 6.13 4.31
C PHE A 46 2.48 7.64 4.48
N ASN A 47 2.99 8.07 5.62
CA ASN A 47 3.30 9.48 5.86
C ASN A 47 4.65 9.84 5.22
N ILE A 48 4.62 10.69 4.20
CA ILE A 48 5.83 11.04 3.43
C ILE A 48 6.86 11.84 4.22
N LEU A 49 6.46 12.53 5.31
CA LEU A 49 7.35 13.37 6.09
C LEU A 49 8.19 12.57 7.10
N ASN A 50 7.55 11.61 7.78
CA ASN A 50 8.21 10.87 8.84
C ASN A 50 8.35 9.37 8.56
N GLY A 51 7.80 8.88 7.45
CA GLY A 51 7.85 7.47 7.06
C GLY A 51 6.94 6.54 7.86
N LYS A 52 6.14 7.03 8.82
CA LYS A 52 5.19 6.21 9.57
C LYS A 52 4.07 5.69 8.69
N VAL A 53 3.57 4.53 9.02
CA VAL A 53 2.49 3.85 8.29
C VAL A 53 1.33 3.53 9.20
N ILE A 54 0.15 3.95 8.80
CA ILE A 54 -1.12 3.46 9.35
C ILE A 54 -1.54 2.29 8.46
N GLY A 55 -1.73 1.10 9.00
CA GLY A 55 -2.11 -0.09 8.23
C GLY A 55 -3.33 -0.80 8.82
N SER A 56 -4.11 -1.45 7.96
CA SER A 56 -5.25 -2.28 8.36
C SER A 56 -5.45 -3.43 7.39
N CYS A 57 -5.49 -4.65 7.91
CA CYS A 57 -5.86 -5.83 7.16
C CYS A 57 -7.39 -5.97 7.13
N LEU A 58 -7.95 -6.11 5.93
CA LEU A 58 -9.38 -6.29 5.72
C LEU A 58 -9.62 -7.38 4.67
N PRO A 59 -10.74 -8.13 4.76
CA PRO A 59 -10.97 -9.29 3.89
C PRO A 59 -11.24 -8.93 2.43
N ARG A 60 -11.57 -7.68 2.14
CA ARG A 60 -11.92 -7.19 0.79
C ARG A 60 -11.43 -5.76 0.59
N HIS A 61 -11.30 -5.34 -0.69
CA HIS A 61 -10.84 -4.00 -1.11
C HIS A 61 -11.94 -3.19 -1.81
N ARG A 62 -13.16 -3.18 -1.25
CA ARG A 62 -14.29 -2.40 -1.79
C ARG A 62 -14.38 -1.02 -1.14
N GLY A 63 -15.18 -0.14 -1.70
CA GLY A 63 -15.38 1.21 -1.16
C GLY A 63 -15.84 1.27 0.31
N LYS A 64 -16.52 0.23 0.82
CA LYS A 64 -16.89 0.13 2.25
C LYS A 64 -15.68 -0.12 3.13
N GLU A 65 -14.81 -1.04 2.74
CA GLU A 65 -13.57 -1.36 3.45
C GLU A 65 -12.61 -0.17 3.40
N PHE A 66 -12.49 0.48 2.26
CA PHE A 66 -11.70 1.69 2.14
C PHE A 66 -12.21 2.83 3.03
N ALA A 67 -13.53 3.08 3.07
CA ALA A 67 -14.12 4.07 3.98
C ALA A 67 -13.90 3.71 5.46
N LYS A 68 -13.92 2.40 5.81
CA LYS A 68 -13.56 1.93 7.16
C LYS A 68 -12.11 2.26 7.48
N PHE A 69 -11.21 2.05 6.55
CA PHE A 69 -9.80 2.39 6.69
C PHE A 69 -9.59 3.91 6.84
N LEU A 70 -10.28 4.73 6.04
CA LEU A 70 -10.22 6.19 6.16
C LEU A 70 -10.69 6.69 7.55
N ASN A 71 -11.68 6.05 8.17
CA ASN A 71 -12.08 6.35 9.55
C ASN A 71 -10.96 6.01 10.56
N GLN A 72 -10.16 5.00 10.30
CA GLN A 72 -9.00 4.68 11.13
C GLN A 72 -7.89 5.73 10.95
N VAL A 73 -7.65 6.17 9.73
CA VAL A 73 -6.71 7.26 9.42
C VAL A 73 -7.15 8.55 10.14
N GLU A 74 -8.44 8.92 10.04
CA GLU A 74 -9.02 10.11 10.69
C GLU A 74 -8.75 10.14 12.20
N LYS A 75 -8.81 8.98 12.87
CA LYS A 75 -8.55 8.87 14.32
C LYS A 75 -7.06 9.04 14.71
N GLN A 76 -6.15 8.87 13.77
CA GLN A 76 -4.71 8.87 14.01
C GLN A 76 -4.00 10.12 13.49
N VAL A 77 -4.71 10.99 12.77
CA VAL A 77 -4.18 12.27 12.31
C VAL A 77 -4.63 13.40 13.25
N PRO A 78 -3.79 14.43 13.46
CA PRO A 78 -4.19 15.59 14.25
C PRO A 78 -5.43 16.28 13.64
N PRO A 79 -6.44 16.64 14.46
CA PRO A 79 -7.71 17.21 13.95
C PRO A 79 -7.55 18.62 13.38
N ASP A 80 -6.50 19.36 13.78
CA ASP A 80 -6.27 20.75 13.43
C ASP A 80 -5.43 20.93 12.16
N LEU A 81 -5.04 19.83 11.51
CA LEU A 81 -4.20 19.88 10.31
C LEU A 81 -4.99 19.49 9.05
N ASP A 82 -4.73 20.21 7.97
CA ASP A 82 -5.15 19.78 6.64
C ASP A 82 -4.44 18.47 6.25
N VAL A 83 -5.24 17.49 5.89
CA VAL A 83 -4.75 16.15 5.54
C VAL A 83 -4.86 15.94 4.04
N HIS A 84 -3.73 16.03 3.36
CA HIS A 84 -3.63 15.72 1.94
C HIS A 84 -3.38 14.23 1.74
N ILE A 85 -4.28 13.56 1.01
CA ILE A 85 -4.20 12.14 0.68
C ILE A 85 -3.95 11.98 -0.82
N ILE A 86 -2.83 11.34 -1.15
CA ILE A 86 -2.48 10.95 -2.53
C ILE A 86 -3.02 9.54 -2.76
N LEU A 87 -3.78 9.36 -3.85
CA LEU A 87 -4.44 8.14 -4.25
C LEU A 87 -4.18 7.84 -5.72
N ASP A 88 -4.26 6.59 -6.12
CA ASP A 88 -4.37 6.25 -7.53
C ASP A 88 -5.80 6.46 -8.07
N ASN A 89 -5.97 6.26 -9.38
CA ASN A 89 -7.26 6.46 -10.06
C ASN A 89 -8.21 5.25 -9.94
N TYR A 90 -7.96 4.29 -9.05
CA TYR A 90 -8.80 3.11 -8.93
C TYR A 90 -10.26 3.48 -8.57
N SER A 91 -11.20 2.77 -9.17
CA SER A 91 -12.63 3.09 -9.07
C SER A 91 -13.17 3.02 -7.63
N THR A 92 -12.60 2.16 -6.80
CA THR A 92 -12.94 2.02 -5.37
C THR A 92 -12.77 3.34 -4.61
N HIS A 93 -11.69 4.09 -4.89
CA HIS A 93 -11.39 5.37 -4.25
C HIS A 93 -12.38 6.48 -4.62
N LYS A 94 -13.08 6.31 -5.75
CA LYS A 94 -14.11 7.25 -6.27
C LYS A 94 -15.53 6.77 -6.03
N SER A 95 -15.73 5.68 -5.28
CA SER A 95 -17.04 5.10 -5.02
C SER A 95 -17.98 6.08 -4.29
N ALA A 96 -19.29 5.88 -4.42
CA ALA A 96 -20.30 6.72 -3.75
C ALA A 96 -20.13 6.73 -2.22
N THR A 97 -19.66 5.63 -1.62
CA THR A 97 -19.39 5.54 -0.19
C THR A 97 -18.24 6.45 0.22
N VAL A 98 -17.14 6.47 -0.56
CA VAL A 98 -15.98 7.32 -0.31
C VAL A 98 -16.30 8.79 -0.55
N LYS A 99 -17.03 9.10 -1.61
CA LYS A 99 -17.52 10.47 -1.88
C LYS A 99 -18.36 10.99 -0.71
N ARG A 100 -19.31 10.20 -0.20
CA ARG A 100 -20.12 10.56 0.98
C ARG A 100 -19.26 10.77 2.23
N TRP A 101 -18.23 9.93 2.42
CA TRP A 101 -17.29 10.08 3.51
C TRP A 101 -16.57 11.42 3.45
N LEU A 102 -16.03 11.78 2.29
CA LEU A 102 -15.27 13.01 2.07
C LEU A 102 -16.13 14.28 2.17
N HIS A 103 -17.40 14.24 1.70
CA HIS A 103 -18.30 15.40 1.70
C HIS A 103 -18.93 15.71 3.07
N SER A 104 -18.59 14.95 4.11
CA SER A 104 -19.04 15.25 5.47
C SER A 104 -18.43 16.57 5.96
N ARG A 105 -19.26 17.43 6.59
CA ARG A 105 -18.82 18.72 7.14
C ARG A 105 -17.64 18.60 8.11
N LYS A 106 -17.54 17.46 8.83
CA LYS A 106 -16.47 17.17 9.79
C LYS A 106 -15.12 16.90 9.12
N ARG A 107 -15.10 16.66 7.79
CA ARG A 107 -13.91 16.22 7.05
C ARG A 107 -13.45 17.23 5.99
N ARG A 108 -13.80 18.50 6.15
CA ARG A 108 -13.40 19.59 5.23
C ARG A 108 -11.88 19.75 5.12
N HIS A 109 -11.15 19.29 6.13
CA HIS A 109 -9.70 19.31 6.17
C HIS A 109 -9.04 18.11 5.46
N PHE A 110 -9.83 17.18 4.88
CA PHE A 110 -9.32 16.09 4.04
C PHE A 110 -9.36 16.48 2.57
N HIS A 111 -8.21 16.40 1.90
CA HIS A 111 -8.05 16.75 0.49
C HIS A 111 -7.50 15.57 -0.28
N PHE A 112 -8.25 15.05 -1.26
CA PHE A 112 -7.82 13.93 -2.10
C PHE A 112 -7.14 14.43 -3.37
N HIS A 113 -5.99 13.87 -3.67
CA HIS A 113 -5.19 14.13 -4.86
C HIS A 113 -4.98 12.83 -5.61
N PHE A 114 -5.50 12.75 -6.83
CA PHE A 114 -5.37 11.54 -7.64
C PHE A 114 -4.14 11.63 -8.53
N THR A 115 -3.33 10.54 -8.55
CA THR A 115 -2.21 10.44 -9.49
C THR A 115 -2.73 10.37 -10.93
N PRO A 116 -1.97 10.83 -11.94
CA PRO A 116 -2.33 10.63 -13.33
C PRO A 116 -2.49 9.14 -13.67
N THR A 117 -3.29 8.83 -14.68
CA THR A 117 -3.44 7.47 -15.19
C THR A 117 -2.08 6.90 -15.56
N SER A 118 -1.85 5.62 -15.28
CA SER A 118 -0.56 4.91 -15.48
C SER A 118 0.63 5.48 -14.69
N SER A 119 0.36 6.25 -13.63
CA SER A 119 1.40 6.88 -12.81
C SER A 119 1.30 6.49 -11.32
N SER A 120 0.86 5.26 -11.00
CA SER A 120 0.80 4.72 -9.63
C SER A 120 2.17 4.76 -8.92
N TRP A 121 3.27 4.69 -9.68
CA TRP A 121 4.64 4.83 -9.18
C TRP A 121 4.91 6.16 -8.46
N LEU A 122 4.08 7.19 -8.65
CA LEU A 122 4.11 8.44 -7.88
C LEU A 122 3.57 8.25 -6.46
N ASN A 123 2.77 7.22 -6.21
CA ASN A 123 2.23 6.92 -4.90
C ASN A 123 3.28 6.14 -4.08
N GLN A 124 3.96 6.82 -3.15
CA GLN A 124 5.09 6.23 -2.39
C GLN A 124 4.71 5.01 -1.54
N VAL A 125 3.43 4.81 -1.23
CA VAL A 125 2.98 3.62 -0.52
C VAL A 125 3.24 2.34 -1.32
N GLU A 126 3.30 2.40 -2.64
CA GLU A 126 3.65 1.26 -3.50
C GLU A 126 5.09 0.75 -3.22
N ARG A 127 6.02 1.67 -2.97
CA ARG A 127 7.37 1.31 -2.54
C ARG A 127 7.37 0.61 -1.19
N PHE A 128 6.54 1.07 -0.27
CA PHE A 128 6.34 0.40 1.02
C PHE A 128 5.77 -1.01 0.83
N PHE A 129 4.80 -1.20 -0.07
CA PHE A 129 4.25 -2.53 -0.40
C PHE A 129 5.29 -3.46 -1.02
N ALA A 130 6.19 -2.94 -1.84
CA ALA A 130 7.32 -3.72 -2.34
C ALA A 130 8.22 -4.21 -1.19
N LEU A 131 8.58 -3.33 -0.26
CA LEU A 131 9.44 -3.68 0.88
C LEU A 131 8.83 -4.74 1.79
N ILE A 132 7.56 -4.59 2.21
CA ILE A 132 6.91 -5.61 3.07
C ILE A 132 6.78 -6.94 2.32
N THR A 133 6.53 -6.89 1.01
CA THR A 133 6.46 -8.10 0.17
C THR A 133 7.78 -8.87 0.16
N GLU A 134 8.87 -8.18 -0.09
CA GLU A 134 10.20 -8.81 -0.22
C GLU A 134 10.77 -9.24 1.12
N ARG A 135 10.59 -8.42 2.15
CA ARG A 135 11.24 -8.63 3.45
C ARG A 135 10.47 -9.54 4.39
N MET A 136 9.15 -9.66 4.22
CA MET A 136 8.30 -10.42 5.13
C MET A 136 7.37 -11.41 4.41
N ILE A 137 6.49 -10.94 3.51
CA ILE A 137 5.43 -11.80 2.94
C ILE A 137 6.03 -12.96 2.15
N ARG A 138 7.00 -12.70 1.26
CA ARG A 138 7.64 -13.74 0.44
C ARG A 138 8.49 -14.70 1.24
N ARG A 139 9.00 -14.29 2.40
CA ARG A 139 9.88 -15.11 3.25
C ARG A 139 9.12 -15.87 4.32
N GLY A 140 7.89 -15.46 4.61
CA GLY A 140 7.04 -16.09 5.61
C GLY A 140 6.36 -17.36 5.11
N THR A 141 5.98 -18.19 6.07
CA THR A 141 5.11 -19.35 5.91
C THR A 141 3.94 -19.14 6.84
N PHE A 142 2.71 -19.21 6.31
CA PHE A 142 1.50 -18.86 7.04
C PHE A 142 0.44 -19.94 6.85
N ARG A 143 -0.03 -20.52 7.95
CA ARG A 143 -1.02 -21.61 7.99
C ARG A 143 -2.45 -21.13 8.18
N SER A 144 -2.64 -19.82 8.34
CA SER A 144 -3.96 -19.19 8.37
C SER A 144 -3.86 -17.73 7.94
N VAL A 145 -5.01 -17.10 7.65
CA VAL A 145 -5.08 -15.67 7.37
C VAL A 145 -4.73 -14.87 8.63
N GLU A 146 -5.16 -15.32 9.79
CA GLU A 146 -4.89 -14.69 11.08
C GLU A 146 -3.39 -14.65 11.37
N GLU A 147 -2.67 -15.74 11.10
CA GLU A 147 -1.20 -15.80 11.25
C GLU A 147 -0.50 -14.79 10.34
N LEU A 148 -0.93 -14.71 9.07
CA LEU A 148 -0.44 -13.71 8.12
C LEU A 148 -0.72 -12.28 8.60
N GLU A 149 -1.93 -11.98 9.06
CA GLU A 149 -2.31 -10.66 9.54
C GLU A 149 -1.52 -10.26 10.80
N HIS A 150 -1.33 -11.18 11.75
CA HIS A 150 -0.46 -10.96 12.91
C HIS A 150 0.98 -10.62 12.50
N ALA A 151 1.54 -11.35 11.54
CA ALA A 151 2.88 -11.06 11.03
C ALA A 151 2.96 -9.69 10.34
N ILE A 152 1.93 -9.30 9.57
CA ILE A 152 1.83 -7.97 8.97
C ILE A 152 1.81 -6.89 10.06
N TYR A 153 0.98 -7.02 11.09
CA TYR A 153 0.90 -6.03 12.16
C TYR A 153 2.18 -5.95 12.99
N ALA A 154 2.82 -7.07 13.29
CA ALA A 154 4.12 -7.08 13.97
C ALA A 154 5.20 -6.37 13.13
N TRP A 155 5.19 -6.60 11.82
CA TRP A 155 6.13 -5.92 10.91
C TRP A 155 5.86 -4.40 10.83
N LEU A 156 4.58 -3.98 10.78
CA LEU A 156 4.18 -2.57 10.82
C LEU A 156 4.62 -1.89 12.13
N ALA A 157 4.48 -2.56 13.26
CA ALA A 157 4.93 -2.04 14.56
C ALA A 157 6.45 -1.81 14.54
N ASN A 158 7.23 -2.81 14.13
CA ASN A 158 8.68 -2.69 14.01
C ASN A 158 9.12 -1.60 13.02
N TRP A 159 8.40 -1.45 11.89
CA TRP A 159 8.65 -0.37 10.95
C TRP A 159 8.43 1.00 11.58
N ASN A 160 7.35 1.17 12.34
CA ASN A 160 6.96 2.42 12.97
C ASN A 160 7.82 2.82 14.18
N ASP A 161 8.58 1.89 14.75
CA ASP A 161 9.57 2.19 15.80
C ASP A 161 10.76 2.98 15.23
N LYS A 162 11.18 2.67 14.00
CA LYS A 162 12.28 3.34 13.29
C LYS A 162 11.87 3.65 11.85
N PRO A 163 10.86 4.50 11.65
CA PRO A 163 10.32 4.77 10.35
C PRO A 163 11.32 5.53 9.47
N GLN A 164 11.32 5.22 8.17
CA GLN A 164 12.21 5.87 7.21
C GLN A 164 11.37 6.45 6.06
N PRO A 165 11.35 7.77 5.87
CA PRO A 165 10.71 8.36 4.72
C PRO A 165 11.45 8.02 3.43
N PHE A 166 10.70 7.88 2.35
CA PHE A 166 11.32 7.73 1.03
C PHE A 166 11.65 9.09 0.44
N VAL A 167 12.87 9.25 -0.02
CA VAL A 167 13.33 10.49 -0.65
C VAL A 167 13.31 10.31 -2.18
N TRP A 168 12.70 11.26 -2.87
CA TRP A 168 12.77 11.34 -4.32
C TRP A 168 14.18 11.72 -4.76
N LYS A 169 14.79 10.89 -5.62
CA LYS A 169 16.10 11.21 -6.22
C LYS A 169 15.96 12.00 -7.52
N ALA A 170 14.83 11.85 -8.22
CA ALA A 170 14.53 12.57 -9.44
C ALA A 170 14.00 13.97 -9.12
N THR A 171 14.40 14.97 -9.91
CA THR A 171 13.85 16.33 -9.82
C THR A 171 12.40 16.37 -10.29
N ALA A 172 11.66 17.43 -9.91
CA ALA A 172 10.28 17.63 -10.35
C ALA A 172 10.15 17.61 -11.87
N ASP A 173 11.07 18.24 -12.59
CA ASP A 173 11.05 18.31 -14.07
C ASP A 173 11.17 16.93 -14.70
N VAL A 174 12.08 16.09 -14.21
CA VAL A 174 12.24 14.70 -14.68
C VAL A 174 10.98 13.88 -14.42
N ILE A 175 10.31 14.11 -13.28
CA ILE A 175 9.05 13.45 -12.93
C ILE A 175 7.93 13.90 -13.87
N LEU A 176 7.79 15.20 -14.09
CA LEU A 176 6.77 15.79 -14.98
C LEU A 176 6.94 15.33 -16.44
N ASP A 177 8.17 15.25 -16.93
CA ASP A 177 8.47 14.71 -18.25
C ASP A 177 8.09 13.23 -18.40
N LYS A 178 8.33 12.43 -17.39
CA LYS A 178 7.87 11.02 -17.39
C LYS A 178 6.34 10.93 -17.42
N VAL A 179 5.65 11.73 -16.62
CA VAL A 179 4.17 11.78 -16.62
C VAL A 179 3.63 12.21 -17.97
N ARG A 180 4.25 13.22 -18.62
CA ARG A 180 3.87 13.65 -19.97
C ARG A 180 3.98 12.52 -20.97
N ARG A 181 5.13 11.84 -21.04
CA ARG A 181 5.36 10.69 -21.93
C ARG A 181 4.37 9.54 -21.68
N CYS A 182 4.05 9.23 -20.43
CA CYS A 182 3.03 8.23 -20.12
C CYS A 182 1.65 8.62 -20.65
N LYS A 183 1.27 9.90 -20.58
CA LYS A 183 0.00 10.40 -21.13
C LYS A 183 -0.05 10.32 -22.67
N GLU A 184 1.04 10.67 -23.34
CA GLU A 184 1.17 10.58 -24.80
C GLU A 184 1.01 9.14 -25.29
N LEU A 185 1.66 8.18 -24.60
CA LEU A 185 1.53 6.75 -24.91
C LEU A 185 0.13 6.18 -24.63
N ALA A 186 -0.53 6.64 -23.58
CA ALA A 186 -1.90 6.21 -23.23
C ALA A 186 -2.98 6.82 -24.14
N GLY A 187 -2.68 7.94 -24.80
CA GLY A 187 -3.58 8.62 -25.74
C GLY A 187 -3.41 8.19 -27.20
N THR A 188 -2.46 7.33 -27.53
CA THR A 188 -2.27 6.79 -28.88
C THR A 188 -3.23 5.62 -29.09
N PRO A 189 -4.28 5.73 -29.94
CA PRO A 189 -5.11 4.59 -30.28
C PRO A 189 -4.26 3.58 -31.07
N HIS A 190 -4.27 2.34 -30.60
CA HIS A 190 -3.77 1.19 -31.35
C HIS A 190 -4.77 0.74 -32.39
#